data_a69229421a1177f7694e1a405687b644
#
_entry.id   a69229421a1177f7694e1a405687b644
#
_cell.length_a   1.000
_cell.length_b   1.000
_cell.length_c   1.000
_cell.angle_alpha   90.00
_cell.angle_beta   90.00
_cell.angle_gamma   90.00
#
_symmetry.space_group_name_H-M   'P 1'
#
loop_
_entity.id
_entity.type
_entity.pdbx_description
1 polymer ?
#
loop_
_entity_poly.entity_id
_entity_poly.type
_entity_poly.pdbx_seq_one_letter_code
_entity_poly.pdbx_strand_id
1 'polypeptide(L)'
;PLRSLLPKGIEGILTTGLGASASRDAMPVIRMQPCLQNQGYAVGYLSAQCVKKGKTLRTIDIKAIQKHLVKIGNLPERVLTDKNFKAFSNAEMRKAADNVTDNYKGLEILLTDPTRCIKFIKQKLPQTKIDQEKVILGSILCILGDSSAAEFLANAIQQQGHWDQGWHYTGMHQFGMSLSPLDALIMALGKSKAAQYLPVILKMAEQLSPED
;
A
#
# COMPACT_ATOMS: atom_id res chain seq x y z
N PRO A 1 3.46 5.16 13.97
CA PRO A 1 2.51 5.11 15.10
C PRO A 1 2.95 4.09 16.14
N LEU A 2 2.68 4.36 17.45
CA LEU A 2 3.10 3.47 18.55
C LEU A 2 2.65 2.02 18.37
N ARG A 3 1.45 1.81 17.82
CA ARG A 3 0.92 0.45 17.59
C ARG A 3 1.81 -0.43 16.69
N SER A 4 2.63 0.17 15.83
CA SER A 4 3.58 -0.57 14.99
C SER A 4 4.76 -1.16 15.79
N LEU A 5 4.92 -0.73 17.02
CA LEU A 5 5.98 -1.16 17.93
C LEU A 5 5.43 -2.08 19.05
N LEU A 6 4.12 -2.32 19.07
CA LEU A 6 3.45 -3.12 20.10
C LEU A 6 3.03 -4.48 19.52
N PRO A 7 3.61 -5.61 19.98
CA PRO A 7 3.15 -6.93 19.59
C PRO A 7 1.68 -7.15 19.94
N LYS A 8 0.93 -7.81 19.05
CA LYS A 8 -0.48 -8.11 19.28
C LYS A 8 -0.61 -9.19 20.37
N GLY A 9 -1.44 -8.92 21.37
CA GLY A 9 -1.74 -9.88 22.44
C GLY A 9 -0.65 -10.04 23.51
N ILE A 10 0.42 -9.27 23.47
CA ILE A 10 1.50 -9.30 24.46
C ILE A 10 1.63 -7.93 25.11
N GLU A 11 1.73 -7.90 26.43
CA GLU A 11 1.90 -6.67 27.21
C GLU A 11 3.36 -6.56 27.72
N GLY A 12 3.79 -5.33 27.99
CA GLY A 12 5.10 -5.06 28.58
C GLY A 12 6.28 -5.17 27.61
N ILE A 13 6.05 -5.46 26.34
CA ILE A 13 7.08 -5.58 25.32
C ILE A 13 6.87 -4.53 24.22
N LEU A 14 7.99 -3.95 23.79
CA LEU A 14 8.11 -3.09 22.61
C LEU A 14 9.12 -3.70 21.64
N THR A 15 8.83 -3.63 20.36
CA THR A 15 9.78 -3.96 19.29
C THR A 15 10.29 -2.68 18.65
N THR A 16 11.55 -2.66 18.25
CA THR A 16 12.16 -1.53 17.55
C THR A 16 12.95 -2.02 16.34
N GLY A 17 13.40 -1.09 15.53
CA GLY A 17 14.22 -1.40 14.38
C GLY A 17 13.47 -2.20 13.33
N LEU A 18 14.11 -3.21 12.77
CA LEU A 18 13.54 -4.07 11.74
C LEU A 18 12.39 -4.95 12.24
N GLY A 19 12.21 -5.06 13.57
CA GLY A 19 11.07 -5.74 14.17
C GLY A 19 9.80 -4.91 14.24
N ALA A 20 9.84 -3.63 13.87
CA ALA A 20 8.65 -2.78 13.82
C ALA A 20 7.68 -3.27 12.73
N SER A 21 6.38 -3.27 13.04
CA SER A 21 5.35 -3.64 12.06
C SER A 21 5.17 -2.55 11.01
N ALA A 22 5.62 -2.82 9.81
CA ALA A 22 5.48 -1.93 8.65
C ALA A 22 5.25 -2.74 7.38
N SER A 23 4.59 -2.14 6.40
CA SER A 23 4.53 -2.73 5.06
C SER A 23 5.92 -2.77 4.44
N ARG A 24 6.12 -3.66 3.45
CA ARG A 24 7.37 -3.75 2.70
C ARG A 24 7.85 -2.39 2.20
N ASP A 25 6.94 -1.59 1.65
CA ASP A 25 7.28 -0.31 1.03
C ASP A 25 7.51 0.82 2.05
N ALA A 26 6.97 0.68 3.26
CA ALA A 26 7.25 1.62 4.36
C ALA A 26 8.58 1.31 5.08
N MET A 27 9.03 0.05 5.05
CA MET A 27 10.24 -0.38 5.76
C MET A 27 11.50 0.41 5.35
N PRO A 28 11.78 0.68 4.06
CA PRO A 28 12.95 1.46 3.66
C PRO A 28 13.03 2.85 4.28
N VAL A 29 11.89 3.49 4.55
CA VAL A 29 11.83 4.85 5.12
C VAL A 29 12.04 4.88 6.64
N ILE A 30 11.95 3.76 7.33
CA ILE A 30 12.03 3.70 8.81
C ILE A 30 13.19 2.84 9.33
N ARG A 31 13.95 2.20 8.46
CA ARG A 31 15.04 1.27 8.83
C ARG A 31 16.43 1.87 8.83
N MET A 32 16.58 3.13 8.42
CA MET A 32 17.89 3.78 8.34
C MET A 32 18.41 4.11 9.76
N GLN A 33 19.72 4.09 9.94
CA GLN A 33 20.36 4.29 11.25
C GLN A 33 19.84 5.50 12.02
N PRO A 34 19.71 6.70 11.41
CA PRO A 34 19.17 7.86 12.14
C PRO A 34 17.72 7.64 12.59
N CYS A 35 16.89 6.96 11.76
CA CYS A 35 15.52 6.65 12.13
C CYS A 35 15.45 5.68 13.31
N LEU A 36 16.36 4.68 13.34
CA LEU A 36 16.43 3.71 14.41
C LEU A 36 16.92 4.33 15.73
N GLN A 37 17.87 5.25 15.66
CA GLN A 37 18.33 6.00 16.83
C GLN A 37 17.19 6.85 17.42
N ASN A 38 16.48 7.60 16.59
CA ASN A 38 15.32 8.39 17.02
C ASN A 38 14.22 7.51 17.60
N GLN A 39 13.97 6.36 16.96
CA GLN A 39 12.98 5.37 17.46
C GLN A 39 13.42 4.81 18.81
N GLY A 40 14.70 4.44 18.97
CA GLY A 40 15.25 3.93 20.23
C GLY A 40 15.08 4.92 21.37
N TYR A 41 15.42 6.21 21.14
CA TYR A 41 15.18 7.25 22.14
C TYR A 41 13.69 7.37 22.52
N ALA A 42 12.81 7.44 21.51
CA ALA A 42 11.37 7.57 21.73
C ALA A 42 10.80 6.41 22.55
N VAL A 43 11.22 5.20 22.26
CA VAL A 43 10.80 3.98 22.97
C VAL A 43 11.35 3.94 24.38
N GLY A 44 12.63 4.29 24.59
CA GLY A 44 13.24 4.36 25.91
C GLY A 44 12.54 5.39 26.80
N TYR A 45 12.29 6.59 26.27
CA TYR A 45 11.55 7.62 26.98
C TYR A 45 10.13 7.18 27.33
N LEU A 46 9.40 6.61 26.36
CA LEU A 46 8.06 6.06 26.56
C LEU A 46 8.04 5.04 27.71
N SER A 47 8.95 4.06 27.67
CA SER A 47 9.04 3.00 28.68
C SER A 47 9.33 3.56 30.07
N ALA A 48 10.27 4.50 30.18
CA ALA A 48 10.55 5.17 31.44
C ALA A 48 9.35 5.94 32.01
N GLN A 49 8.57 6.60 31.13
CA GLN A 49 7.35 7.30 31.57
C GLN A 49 6.23 6.31 31.98
N CYS A 50 6.13 5.15 31.35
CA CYS A 50 5.21 4.11 31.76
C CYS A 50 5.50 3.64 33.20
N VAL A 51 6.76 3.30 33.48
CA VAL A 51 7.19 2.89 34.83
C VAL A 51 6.94 4.00 35.83
N LYS A 52 7.39 5.23 35.54
CA LYS A 52 7.23 6.39 36.46
C LYS A 52 5.78 6.69 36.80
N LYS A 53 4.84 6.48 35.87
CA LYS A 53 3.42 6.79 36.03
C LYS A 53 2.55 5.58 36.40
N GLY A 54 3.14 4.39 36.54
CA GLY A 54 2.37 3.17 36.77
C GLY A 54 1.37 2.86 35.65
N LYS A 55 1.72 3.19 34.40
CA LYS A 55 0.87 2.97 33.21
C LYS A 55 1.46 1.89 32.33
N THR A 56 0.61 1.22 31.58
CA THR A 56 1.05 0.30 30.52
C THR A 56 1.38 1.07 29.23
N LEU A 57 2.08 0.41 28.29
CA LEU A 57 2.40 0.94 26.99
C LEU A 57 1.13 1.30 26.16
N ARG A 58 -0.01 0.68 26.48
CA ARG A 58 -1.29 0.89 25.78
C ARG A 58 -2.17 1.94 26.44
N THR A 59 -1.93 2.25 27.71
CA THR A 59 -2.79 3.17 28.51
C THR A 59 -2.12 4.51 28.82
N ILE A 60 -0.84 4.69 28.44
CA ILE A 60 -0.14 5.94 28.64
C ILE A 60 -0.69 7.04 27.72
N ASP A 61 -0.69 8.27 28.21
CA ASP A 61 -1.02 9.45 27.39
C ASP A 61 0.06 9.68 26.33
N ILE A 62 -0.16 9.16 25.13
CA ILE A 62 0.76 9.27 24.01
C ILE A 62 0.96 10.72 23.55
N LYS A 63 -0.04 11.59 23.74
CA LYS A 63 0.10 13.01 23.37
C LYS A 63 1.06 13.74 24.27
N ALA A 64 1.12 13.41 25.56
CA ALA A 64 2.13 13.93 26.46
C ALA A 64 3.54 13.49 26.07
N ILE A 65 3.72 12.23 25.63
CA ILE A 65 4.97 11.71 25.11
C ILE A 65 5.36 12.45 23.81
N GLN A 66 4.43 12.59 22.86
CA GLN A 66 4.67 13.30 21.60
C GLN A 66 5.08 14.76 21.82
N LYS A 67 4.47 15.47 22.77
CA LYS A 67 4.84 16.86 23.12
C LYS A 67 6.32 16.95 23.54
N HIS A 68 6.79 16.01 24.37
CA HIS A 68 8.21 15.98 24.75
C HIS A 68 9.11 15.71 23.55
N LEU A 69 8.77 14.70 22.73
CA LEU A 69 9.56 14.32 21.55
C LEU A 69 9.63 15.44 20.51
N VAL A 70 8.57 16.21 20.34
CA VAL A 70 8.56 17.41 19.49
C VAL A 70 9.46 18.50 20.08
N LYS A 71 9.34 18.75 21.39
CA LYS A 71 10.15 19.80 22.07
C LYS A 71 11.66 19.58 21.90
N ILE A 72 12.10 18.33 21.85
CA ILE A 72 13.52 17.99 21.70
C ILE A 72 13.93 17.74 20.23
N GLY A 73 13.03 17.96 19.26
CA GLY A 73 13.31 17.77 17.84
C GLY A 73 13.35 16.31 17.35
N ASN A 74 12.93 15.34 18.17
CA ASN A 74 12.85 13.93 17.78
C ASN A 74 11.70 13.66 16.81
N LEU A 75 10.58 14.36 16.96
CA LEU A 75 9.40 14.28 16.08
C LEU A 75 9.03 15.66 15.54
N PRO A 76 8.50 15.73 14.32
CA PRO A 76 7.98 16.98 13.76
C PRO A 76 6.68 17.41 14.45
N GLU A 77 6.42 18.71 14.51
CA GLU A 77 5.28 19.32 15.22
C GLU A 77 3.93 18.78 14.75
N ARG A 78 3.79 18.46 13.45
CA ARG A 78 2.55 17.93 12.87
C ARG A 78 2.01 16.70 13.59
N VAL A 79 2.86 15.87 14.26
CA VAL A 79 2.41 14.66 14.97
C VAL A 79 1.43 14.96 16.12
N LEU A 80 1.43 16.20 16.64
CA LEU A 80 0.52 16.62 17.69
C LEU A 80 -0.94 16.68 17.18
N THR A 81 -1.13 16.98 15.92
CA THR A 81 -2.42 17.11 15.24
C THR A 81 -2.74 15.94 14.31
N ASP A 82 -1.71 15.17 13.89
CA ASP A 82 -1.89 14.00 13.04
C ASP A 82 -2.88 13.00 13.68
N LYS A 83 -3.79 12.51 12.87
CA LYS A 83 -4.69 11.42 13.22
C LYS A 83 -4.12 10.10 12.72
N ASN A 84 -4.32 9.02 13.47
CA ASN A 84 -3.90 7.68 13.06
C ASN A 84 -4.60 7.18 11.78
N PHE A 85 -5.77 7.73 11.50
CA PHE A 85 -6.57 7.41 10.34
C PHE A 85 -7.35 8.66 9.91
N LYS A 86 -7.28 8.99 8.61
CA LYS A 86 -8.13 9.98 7.99
C LYS A 86 -9.25 9.25 7.26
N ALA A 87 -10.48 9.39 7.74
CA ALA A 87 -11.65 8.96 6.97
C ALA A 87 -11.91 10.01 5.87
N PHE A 88 -11.84 9.57 4.61
CA PHE A 88 -12.20 10.41 3.47
C PHE A 88 -13.71 10.40 3.26
N SER A 89 -14.29 11.57 2.94
CA SER A 89 -15.68 11.70 2.58
C SER A 89 -15.99 11.01 1.25
N ASN A 90 -17.28 10.75 0.99
CA ASN A 90 -17.69 10.22 -0.32
C ASN A 90 -17.35 11.16 -1.48
N ALA A 91 -17.37 12.48 -1.25
CA ALA A 91 -16.97 13.46 -2.26
C ALA A 91 -15.47 13.36 -2.60
N GLU A 92 -14.59 13.24 -1.60
CA GLU A 92 -13.16 13.03 -1.81
C GLU A 92 -12.89 11.70 -2.52
N MET A 93 -13.56 10.62 -2.12
CA MET A 93 -13.43 9.30 -2.77
C MET A 93 -13.91 9.33 -4.23
N ARG A 94 -15.02 10.01 -4.52
CA ARG A 94 -15.52 10.17 -5.88
C ARG A 94 -14.53 10.96 -6.74
N LYS A 95 -14.06 12.11 -6.24
CA LYS A 95 -13.04 12.91 -6.93
C LYS A 95 -11.76 12.11 -7.20
N ALA A 96 -11.35 11.27 -6.26
CA ALA A 96 -10.21 10.37 -6.44
C ALA A 96 -10.49 9.34 -7.55
N ALA A 97 -11.68 8.73 -7.59
CA ALA A 97 -12.07 7.82 -8.66
C ALA A 97 -12.13 8.50 -10.03
N ASP A 98 -12.57 9.76 -10.09
CA ASP A 98 -12.62 10.53 -11.33
C ASP A 98 -11.23 10.82 -11.90
N ASN A 99 -10.24 10.97 -11.04
CA ASN A 99 -8.87 11.32 -11.43
C ASN A 99 -7.92 10.11 -11.56
N VAL A 100 -8.32 8.91 -11.13
CA VAL A 100 -7.40 7.77 -11.00
C VAL A 100 -6.85 7.27 -12.34
N THR A 101 -7.52 7.54 -13.44
CA THR A 101 -7.05 7.23 -14.80
C THR A 101 -5.93 8.16 -15.26
N ASP A 102 -5.76 9.32 -14.62
CA ASP A 102 -4.64 10.24 -14.81
C ASP A 102 -3.48 9.79 -13.90
N ASN A 103 -2.65 8.89 -14.40
CA ASN A 103 -1.45 8.39 -13.72
C ASN A 103 -1.68 7.95 -12.26
N TYR A 104 -2.78 7.23 -12.01
CA TYR A 104 -3.19 6.71 -10.69
C TYR A 104 -3.39 7.79 -9.61
N LYS A 105 -3.63 9.03 -10.00
CA LYS A 105 -3.86 10.16 -9.08
C LYS A 105 -5.07 9.90 -8.18
N GLY A 106 -4.85 9.94 -6.88
CA GLY A 106 -5.90 9.67 -5.88
C GLY A 106 -6.06 8.18 -5.52
N LEU A 107 -5.27 7.27 -6.12
CA LEU A 107 -5.33 5.84 -5.77
C LEU A 107 -5.08 5.62 -4.28
N GLU A 108 -4.18 6.36 -3.66
CA GLU A 108 -3.89 6.31 -2.22
C GLU A 108 -5.12 6.63 -1.36
N ILE A 109 -5.99 7.53 -1.83
CA ILE A 109 -7.26 7.86 -1.16
C ILE A 109 -8.24 6.69 -1.30
N LEU A 110 -8.37 6.14 -2.52
CA LEU A 110 -9.26 5.03 -2.81
C LEU A 110 -8.92 3.78 -2.01
N LEU A 111 -7.64 3.45 -1.87
CA LEU A 111 -7.18 2.27 -1.16
C LEU A 111 -7.33 2.36 0.37
N THR A 112 -7.67 3.53 0.93
CA THR A 112 -8.00 3.64 2.36
C THR A 112 -9.28 2.91 2.74
N ASP A 113 -10.19 2.69 1.78
CA ASP A 113 -11.44 1.95 1.97
C ASP A 113 -11.76 1.13 0.71
N PRO A 114 -11.28 -0.12 0.63
CA PRO A 114 -11.45 -0.98 -0.54
C PRO A 114 -12.91 -1.17 -0.96
N THR A 115 -13.83 -1.25 0.00
CA THR A 115 -15.26 -1.44 -0.28
C THR A 115 -15.85 -0.24 -1.02
N ARG A 116 -15.54 0.97 -0.55
CA ARG A 116 -15.97 2.20 -1.24
C ARG A 116 -15.21 2.41 -2.53
N CYS A 117 -13.93 2.05 -2.59
CA CYS A 117 -13.13 2.07 -3.82
C CYS A 117 -13.85 1.28 -4.93
N ILE A 118 -14.14 0.00 -4.69
CA ILE A 118 -14.86 -0.86 -5.65
C ILE A 118 -16.16 -0.19 -6.10
N LYS A 119 -16.95 0.33 -5.16
CA LYS A 119 -18.21 1.01 -5.48
C LYS A 119 -18.02 2.19 -6.44
N PHE A 120 -17.07 3.09 -6.15
CA PHE A 120 -16.87 4.29 -6.97
C PHE A 120 -16.23 3.97 -8.33
N ILE A 121 -15.30 3.03 -8.38
CA ILE A 121 -14.70 2.57 -9.65
C ILE A 121 -15.75 1.92 -10.53
N LYS A 122 -16.63 1.06 -9.97
CA LYS A 122 -17.76 0.45 -10.73
C LYS A 122 -18.75 1.49 -11.25
N GLN A 123 -18.94 2.60 -10.57
CA GLN A 123 -19.78 3.70 -11.05
C GLN A 123 -19.13 4.47 -12.20
N LYS A 124 -17.79 4.61 -12.19
CA LYS A 124 -17.04 5.31 -13.22
C LYS A 124 -16.86 4.45 -14.49
N LEU A 125 -16.62 3.17 -14.36
CA LEU A 125 -16.28 2.26 -15.46
C LEU A 125 -17.23 2.36 -16.67
N PRO A 126 -18.57 2.32 -16.53
CA PRO A 126 -19.49 2.41 -17.66
C PRO A 126 -19.49 3.78 -18.34
N GLN A 127 -18.99 4.82 -17.67
CA GLN A 127 -18.90 6.18 -18.21
C GLN A 127 -17.60 6.40 -19.00
N THR A 128 -16.64 5.50 -18.86
CA THR A 128 -15.31 5.58 -19.47
C THR A 128 -15.36 5.01 -20.90
N LYS A 129 -14.96 5.82 -21.88
CA LYS A 129 -14.98 5.44 -23.31
C LYS A 129 -13.64 4.93 -23.80
N ILE A 130 -12.55 5.32 -23.18
CA ILE A 130 -11.16 5.03 -23.56
C ILE A 130 -10.78 3.65 -23.00
N ASP A 131 -10.38 2.72 -23.86
CA ASP A 131 -10.10 1.34 -23.46
C ASP A 131 -8.91 1.24 -22.50
N GLN A 132 -7.88 2.06 -22.68
CA GLN A 132 -6.76 2.11 -21.75
C GLN A 132 -7.19 2.54 -20.34
N GLU A 133 -8.12 3.47 -20.22
CA GLU A 133 -8.67 3.88 -18.92
C GLU A 133 -9.51 2.75 -18.29
N LYS A 134 -10.27 1.99 -19.11
CA LYS A 134 -10.99 0.80 -18.63
C LYS A 134 -10.05 -0.27 -18.09
N VAL A 135 -8.88 -0.44 -18.71
CA VAL A 135 -7.84 -1.34 -18.22
C VAL A 135 -7.32 -0.88 -16.85
N ILE A 136 -7.08 0.42 -16.67
CA ILE A 136 -6.65 0.96 -15.36
C ILE A 136 -7.71 0.71 -14.28
N LEU A 137 -8.96 1.06 -14.57
CA LEU A 137 -10.09 0.86 -13.63
C LEU A 137 -10.30 -0.64 -13.35
N GLY A 138 -10.21 -1.46 -14.37
CA GLY A 138 -10.30 -2.91 -14.27
C GLY A 138 -9.17 -3.51 -13.43
N SER A 139 -7.95 -3.03 -13.58
CA SER A 139 -6.80 -3.46 -12.77
C SER A 139 -7.04 -3.18 -11.29
N ILE A 140 -7.56 -2.01 -10.93
CA ILE A 140 -7.89 -1.67 -9.55
C ILE A 140 -8.96 -2.62 -8.99
N LEU A 141 -10.03 -2.87 -9.74
CA LEU A 141 -11.10 -3.79 -9.34
C LEU A 141 -10.56 -5.21 -9.14
N CYS A 142 -9.82 -5.73 -10.11
CA CYS A 142 -9.28 -7.09 -10.09
C CYS A 142 -8.29 -7.30 -8.93
N ILE A 143 -7.39 -6.34 -8.66
CA ILE A 143 -6.47 -6.39 -7.52
C ILE A 143 -7.22 -6.44 -6.19
N LEU A 144 -8.36 -5.75 -6.10
CA LEU A 144 -9.24 -5.77 -4.92
C LEU A 144 -10.16 -7.01 -4.86
N GLY A 145 -10.05 -7.92 -5.83
CA GLY A 145 -10.80 -9.18 -5.87
C GLY A 145 -12.19 -9.06 -6.51
N ASP A 146 -12.50 -7.96 -7.20
CA ASP A 146 -13.73 -7.80 -7.97
C ASP A 146 -13.51 -8.15 -9.46
N SER A 147 -14.17 -9.18 -9.94
CA SER A 147 -13.98 -9.70 -11.30
C SER A 147 -14.80 -8.99 -12.38
N SER A 148 -15.60 -7.99 -12.02
CA SER A 148 -16.57 -7.37 -12.96
C SER A 148 -15.95 -6.68 -14.17
N ALA A 149 -14.64 -6.42 -14.14
CA ALA A 149 -13.87 -5.81 -15.23
C ALA A 149 -12.71 -6.69 -15.73
N ALA A 150 -12.68 -7.97 -15.34
CA ALA A 150 -11.61 -8.90 -15.72
C ALA A 150 -11.50 -9.08 -17.24
N GLU A 151 -12.59 -8.95 -17.98
CA GLU A 151 -12.62 -9.03 -19.44
C GLU A 151 -11.72 -7.98 -20.10
N PHE A 152 -11.69 -6.75 -19.58
CA PHE A 152 -10.85 -5.70 -20.15
C PHE A 152 -9.36 -6.04 -20.02
N LEU A 153 -8.96 -6.64 -18.90
CA LEU A 153 -7.58 -7.10 -18.69
C LEU A 153 -7.24 -8.28 -19.59
N ALA A 154 -8.14 -9.27 -19.65
CA ALA A 154 -7.94 -10.44 -20.51
C ALA A 154 -7.77 -10.04 -21.98
N ASN A 155 -8.57 -9.11 -22.47
CA ASN A 155 -8.45 -8.59 -23.84
C ASN A 155 -7.15 -7.83 -24.04
N ALA A 156 -6.74 -6.98 -23.09
CA ALA A 156 -5.48 -6.26 -23.18
C ALA A 156 -4.27 -7.20 -23.20
N ILE A 157 -4.27 -8.25 -22.36
CA ILE A 157 -3.23 -9.28 -22.33
C ILE A 157 -3.16 -10.01 -23.68
N GLN A 158 -4.30 -10.42 -24.23
CA GLN A 158 -4.35 -11.11 -25.53
C GLN A 158 -3.86 -10.26 -26.70
N GLN A 159 -4.15 -8.95 -26.67
CA GLN A 159 -3.72 -8.01 -27.70
C GLN A 159 -2.21 -7.76 -27.65
N GLN A 160 -1.57 -7.91 -26.51
CA GLN A 160 -0.13 -7.79 -26.36
C GLN A 160 0.63 -8.83 -27.21
N GLY A 161 0.12 -10.05 -27.32
CA GLY A 161 0.60 -11.12 -28.18
C GLY A 161 1.91 -11.78 -27.73
N HIS A 162 2.80 -11.08 -27.08
CA HIS A 162 4.08 -11.57 -26.54
C HIS A 162 4.41 -10.90 -25.22
N TRP A 163 5.31 -11.52 -24.43
CA TRP A 163 5.74 -10.96 -23.15
C TRP A 163 6.55 -9.69 -23.39
N ASP A 164 6.22 -8.62 -22.67
CA ASP A 164 6.95 -7.36 -22.72
C ASP A 164 8.21 -7.42 -21.86
N GLN A 165 9.16 -6.54 -22.16
CA GLN A 165 10.33 -6.40 -21.30
C GLN A 165 9.97 -5.62 -20.04
N GLY A 166 10.42 -6.14 -18.91
CA GLY A 166 10.23 -5.49 -17.64
C GLY A 166 10.93 -4.14 -17.53
N TRP A 167 10.51 -3.35 -16.59
CA TRP A 167 11.19 -2.12 -16.21
C TRP A 167 12.59 -2.45 -15.70
N HIS A 168 13.62 -1.89 -16.31
CA HIS A 168 14.94 -1.86 -15.72
C HIS A 168 14.99 -0.72 -14.70
N TYR A 169 14.99 -1.07 -13.43
CA TYR A 169 15.26 -0.11 -12.37
C TYR A 169 16.75 0.25 -12.44
N THR A 170 17.05 1.43 -12.96
CA THR A 170 18.43 1.92 -13.16
C THR A 170 19.12 2.35 -11.85
N GLY A 171 18.44 2.23 -10.72
CA GLY A 171 18.95 2.59 -9.40
C GLY A 171 20.01 1.61 -8.89
N MET A 172 19.73 0.88 -7.84
CA MET A 172 20.72 0.07 -7.14
C MET A 172 20.88 -1.37 -7.64
N HIS A 173 20.65 -1.71 -8.87
CA HIS A 173 20.79 -3.04 -9.52
C HIS A 173 20.56 -4.30 -8.66
N GLN A 174 20.48 -4.15 -7.35
CA GLN A 174 20.37 -5.24 -6.38
C GLN A 174 18.95 -5.80 -6.21
N PHE A 175 17.96 -5.20 -6.86
CA PHE A 175 16.56 -5.59 -6.70
C PHE A 175 16.00 -6.33 -7.93
N GLY A 176 16.84 -6.61 -8.91
CA GLY A 176 16.43 -7.31 -10.12
C GLY A 176 15.56 -6.47 -11.06
N MET A 177 14.88 -7.16 -11.96
CA MET A 177 13.96 -6.54 -12.91
C MET A 177 12.67 -6.13 -12.19
N SER A 178 12.15 -4.96 -12.54
CA SER A 178 10.82 -4.51 -12.09
C SER A 178 9.73 -5.23 -12.87
N LEU A 179 8.52 -5.25 -12.32
CA LEU A 179 7.34 -5.75 -13.03
C LEU A 179 7.13 -4.98 -14.33
N SER A 180 6.88 -5.70 -15.41
CA SER A 180 6.44 -5.13 -16.66
C SER A 180 4.97 -4.70 -16.59
N PRO A 181 4.48 -3.86 -17.51
CA PRO A 181 3.06 -3.61 -17.66
C PRO A 181 2.22 -4.88 -17.82
N LEU A 182 2.71 -5.85 -18.57
CA LEU A 182 2.04 -7.15 -18.76
C LEU A 182 2.00 -7.97 -17.47
N ASP A 183 3.11 -8.05 -16.74
CA ASP A 183 3.16 -8.70 -15.42
C ASP A 183 2.09 -8.13 -14.48
N ALA A 184 1.96 -6.82 -14.44
CA ALA A 184 0.97 -6.15 -13.61
C ALA A 184 -0.47 -6.51 -14.00
N LEU A 185 -0.76 -6.61 -15.32
CA LEU A 185 -2.07 -7.04 -15.83
C LEU A 185 -2.37 -8.50 -15.48
N ILE A 186 -1.40 -9.40 -15.68
CA ILE A 186 -1.54 -10.83 -15.36
C ILE A 186 -1.78 -11.01 -13.85
N MET A 187 -1.01 -10.34 -13.02
CA MET A 187 -1.18 -10.38 -11.57
C MET A 187 -2.57 -9.86 -11.16
N ALA A 188 -3.02 -8.76 -11.73
CA ALA A 188 -4.34 -8.20 -11.45
C ALA A 188 -5.45 -9.18 -11.88
N LEU A 189 -5.34 -9.76 -13.08
CA LEU A 189 -6.30 -10.75 -13.59
C LEU A 189 -6.34 -11.98 -12.68
N GLY A 190 -5.20 -12.50 -12.25
CA GLY A 190 -5.12 -13.61 -11.30
C GLY A 190 -5.77 -13.29 -9.95
N LYS A 191 -5.59 -12.06 -9.44
CA LYS A 191 -6.21 -11.59 -8.19
C LYS A 191 -7.74 -11.49 -8.26
N SER A 192 -8.30 -11.28 -9.45
CA SER A 192 -9.75 -11.23 -9.67
C SER A 192 -10.46 -12.55 -9.38
N LYS A 193 -9.73 -13.67 -9.39
CA LYS A 193 -10.26 -15.06 -9.27
C LYS A 193 -11.27 -15.42 -10.35
N ALA A 194 -11.29 -14.73 -11.47
CA ALA A 194 -12.15 -15.00 -12.63
C ALA A 194 -11.61 -16.20 -13.41
N ALA A 195 -11.94 -17.42 -12.94
CA ALA A 195 -11.39 -18.68 -13.46
C ALA A 195 -11.56 -18.87 -14.98
N GLN A 196 -12.60 -18.28 -15.59
CA GLN A 196 -12.84 -18.33 -17.05
C GLN A 196 -11.70 -17.71 -17.86
N TYR A 197 -10.87 -16.83 -17.27
CA TYR A 197 -9.73 -16.20 -17.95
C TYR A 197 -8.39 -16.88 -17.64
N LEU A 198 -8.36 -17.97 -16.87
CA LEU A 198 -7.16 -18.75 -16.63
C LEU A 198 -6.45 -19.17 -17.94
N PRO A 199 -7.16 -19.61 -19.00
CA PRO A 199 -6.50 -19.96 -20.27
C PRO A 199 -5.69 -18.82 -20.88
N VAL A 200 -6.09 -17.55 -20.67
CA VAL A 200 -5.35 -16.38 -21.15
C VAL A 200 -4.00 -16.28 -20.45
N ILE A 201 -3.98 -16.47 -19.13
CA ILE A 201 -2.74 -16.44 -18.32
C ILE A 201 -1.83 -17.60 -18.72
N LEU A 202 -2.37 -18.81 -18.85
CA LEU A 202 -1.59 -20.01 -19.21
C LEU A 202 -0.94 -19.86 -20.59
N LYS A 203 -1.68 -19.36 -21.59
CA LYS A 203 -1.17 -19.12 -22.94
C LYS A 203 0.02 -18.13 -22.93
N MET A 204 -0.02 -17.12 -22.07
CA MET A 204 1.10 -16.20 -21.92
C MET A 204 2.29 -16.87 -21.22
N ALA A 205 2.03 -17.68 -20.18
CA ALA A 205 3.07 -18.38 -19.45
C ALA A 205 3.82 -19.41 -20.30
N GLU A 206 3.22 -19.96 -21.35
CA GLU A 206 3.88 -20.84 -22.32
C GLU A 206 5.02 -20.17 -23.10
N GLN A 207 5.07 -18.83 -23.09
CA GLN A 207 6.12 -18.06 -23.75
C GLN A 207 7.35 -17.82 -22.85
N LEU A 208 7.24 -18.09 -21.56
CA LEU A 208 8.35 -17.91 -20.62
C LEU A 208 9.35 -19.07 -20.79
N SER A 209 10.63 -18.73 -20.79
CA SER A 209 11.69 -19.73 -20.69
C SER A 209 11.91 -20.12 -19.22
N PRO A 210 12.57 -21.26 -18.95
CA PRO A 210 12.92 -21.63 -17.56
C PRO A 210 13.89 -20.65 -16.88
N GLU A 211 14.46 -19.72 -17.63
CA GLU A 211 15.43 -18.71 -17.17
C GLU A 211 14.74 -17.35 -16.87
N ASP A 212 13.49 -17.17 -17.24
CA ASP A 212 12.67 -15.99 -17.00
C ASP A 212 11.90 -16.11 -15.66
#